data_0d4f6238691e01529e88d4fd9c4474d5
#
_entry.id   0d4f6238691e01529e88d4fd9c4474d5
#
_cell.length_a   1.000
_cell.length_b   1.000
_cell.length_c   1.000
_cell.angle_alpha   90.00
_cell.angle_beta   90.00
_cell.angle_gamma   90.00
#
_symmetry.space_group_name_H-M   'P 1'
#
loop_
_entity.id
_entity.type
_entity.pdbx_description
1 polymer ?
#
loop_
_entity_poly.entity_id
_entity_poly.type
_entity_poly.pdbx_seq_one_letter_code
_entity_poly.pdbx_strand_id
1 'polypeptide(L)'
;YYRATRYENGSSTGFYYDWSLDTDISVTASSFTVISDNIPKMKIIDFLNAIFKMFNLTAYERGGQIVVRTLQSFYAAGSYFDITEYVDMSQSSVAPSTLFKQIDFKYQGLGTLLAQNHKEQFNLDWATEQYALDAKYDGITYDVTVPFEHMKYERLRDQVTNGLTTVQWGWMVDKVNTDGSGSPYIGLPLVFYPVSSTGNNIYIYNGSTRDVITTYFVPSNSVDKVSATNSSNINFKAELNEYEGVIYEGTLFDEYYSSYIESVFNSQTRILKVSAYLPIKILTEYKPEDTFIVSDRGYKINSISTDITTGKSEIELINIV
;
A
#
# COMPACT_ATOMS: atom_id res chain seq x y z
N TYR A 1 -22.22 3.84 -22.20
CA TYR A 1 -23.02 2.88 -21.43
C TYR A 1 -22.75 1.48 -21.96
N TYR A 2 -22.29 0.57 -21.12
CA TYR A 2 -22.15 -0.83 -21.49
C TYR A 2 -23.34 -1.58 -20.93
N ARG A 3 -24.16 -2.18 -21.79
CA ARG A 3 -25.26 -3.03 -21.39
C ARG A 3 -24.87 -4.48 -21.69
N ALA A 4 -24.79 -5.32 -20.67
CA ALA A 4 -24.71 -6.76 -20.85
C ALA A 4 -26.13 -7.28 -21.03
N THR A 5 -26.45 -7.81 -22.20
CA THR A 5 -27.73 -8.47 -22.43
C THR A 5 -27.53 -9.96 -22.40
N ARG A 6 -28.19 -10.65 -21.50
CA ARG A 6 -28.22 -12.12 -21.42
C ARG A 6 -29.22 -12.65 -22.44
N TYR A 7 -28.77 -13.49 -23.35
CA TYR A 7 -29.66 -14.27 -24.22
C TYR A 7 -29.63 -15.73 -23.76
N GLU A 8 -30.79 -16.27 -23.42
CA GLU A 8 -31.00 -17.69 -23.26
C GLU A 8 -31.46 -18.25 -24.63
N ASN A 9 -30.63 -19.05 -25.24
CA ASN A 9 -30.99 -19.79 -26.43
C ASN A 9 -31.49 -21.18 -25.99
N GLY A 10 -32.78 -21.48 -26.19
CA GLY A 10 -33.50 -22.61 -25.61
C GLY A 10 -33.12 -24.02 -26.08
N SER A 11 -31.87 -24.26 -26.48
CA SER A 11 -31.48 -25.57 -27.03
C SER A 11 -30.03 -26.00 -26.78
N SER A 12 -29.23 -25.26 -26.03
CA SER A 12 -27.90 -25.74 -25.63
C SER A 12 -27.40 -25.03 -24.38
N THR A 13 -26.73 -25.78 -23.52
CA THR A 13 -26.17 -25.40 -22.24
C THR A 13 -24.98 -24.44 -22.35
N GLY A 14 -25.09 -23.40 -23.12
CA GLY A 14 -24.04 -22.37 -23.26
C GLY A 14 -24.58 -20.96 -23.00
N PHE A 15 -23.97 -20.25 -22.07
CA PHE A 15 -24.25 -18.83 -21.86
C PHE A 15 -23.29 -18.04 -22.76
N TYR A 16 -23.82 -17.25 -23.67
CA TYR A 16 -23.07 -16.31 -24.46
C TYR A 16 -23.29 -14.92 -23.89
N TYR A 17 -22.22 -14.22 -23.58
CA TYR A 17 -22.27 -12.78 -23.31
C TYR A 17 -21.97 -12.06 -24.61
N ASP A 18 -23.01 -11.55 -25.26
CA ASP A 18 -22.83 -10.61 -26.35
C ASP A 18 -22.76 -9.20 -25.75
N TRP A 19 -21.63 -8.59 -25.90
CA TRP A 19 -21.45 -7.18 -25.64
C TRP A 19 -21.91 -6.43 -26.89
N SER A 20 -23.16 -6.00 -26.94
CA SER A 20 -23.57 -5.05 -27.94
C SER A 20 -23.37 -3.64 -27.39
N LEU A 21 -22.54 -2.84 -28.04
CA LEU A 21 -22.64 -1.41 -27.94
C LEU A 21 -23.95 -1.04 -28.67
N ASP A 22 -25.00 -0.72 -27.93
CA ASP A 22 -26.18 -0.10 -28.50
C ASP A 22 -25.82 1.36 -28.77
N THR A 23 -25.22 1.58 -29.93
CA THR A 23 -24.79 2.91 -30.36
C THR A 23 -25.73 3.43 -31.42
N ASP A 24 -26.78 4.08 -31.01
CA ASP A 24 -27.29 5.26 -31.68
C ASP A 24 -26.38 6.50 -31.41
N ILE A 25 -25.14 6.25 -31.05
CA ILE A 25 -24.14 7.30 -30.97
C ILE A 25 -23.51 7.39 -32.36
N SER A 26 -24.00 8.31 -33.16
CA SER A 26 -23.18 8.85 -34.26
C SER A 26 -21.99 9.57 -33.63
N VAL A 27 -20.94 8.81 -33.34
CA VAL A 27 -19.67 9.38 -32.89
C VAL A 27 -19.07 10.06 -34.10
N THR A 28 -19.33 11.34 -34.22
CA THR A 28 -18.44 12.20 -35.02
C THR A 28 -17.10 12.11 -34.37
N ALA A 29 -16.13 11.45 -35.01
CA ALA A 29 -14.83 11.06 -34.50
C ALA A 29 -13.89 12.25 -34.23
N SER A 30 -14.26 13.13 -33.32
CA SER A 30 -13.43 14.25 -32.87
C SER A 30 -13.57 14.52 -31.35
N SER A 31 -13.93 13.51 -30.55
CA SER A 31 -13.82 13.66 -29.12
C SER A 31 -12.37 13.49 -28.72
N PHE A 32 -11.65 14.58 -28.58
CA PHE A 32 -10.40 14.62 -27.90
C PHE A 32 -10.69 14.38 -26.39
N THR A 33 -10.33 13.22 -25.86
CA THR A 33 -10.30 13.01 -24.43
C THR A 33 -9.10 13.78 -23.89
N VAL A 34 -9.34 14.92 -23.24
CA VAL A 34 -8.28 15.65 -22.56
C VAL A 34 -7.96 14.84 -21.27
N ILE A 35 -6.86 14.13 -21.30
CA ILE A 35 -6.44 13.26 -20.19
C ILE A 35 -6.38 14.06 -18.88
N SER A 36 -5.88 15.30 -18.93
CA SER A 36 -5.78 16.18 -17.75
C SER A 36 -7.11 16.45 -17.03
N ASP A 37 -8.23 16.39 -17.76
CA ASP A 37 -9.56 16.65 -17.19
C ASP A 37 -10.16 15.43 -16.49
N ASN A 38 -9.59 14.25 -16.77
CA ASN A 38 -10.03 12.96 -16.25
C ASN A 38 -9.07 12.39 -15.18
N ILE A 39 -7.98 13.08 -14.90
CA ILE A 39 -7.06 12.69 -13.83
C ILE A 39 -7.50 13.36 -12.53
N PRO A 40 -7.66 12.63 -11.42
CA PRO A 40 -7.92 13.22 -10.12
C PRO A 40 -6.85 14.26 -9.78
N LYS A 41 -7.27 15.42 -9.29
CA LYS A 41 -6.35 16.51 -8.95
C LYS A 41 -5.62 16.15 -7.64
N MET A 42 -4.33 15.90 -7.76
CA MET A 42 -3.45 15.63 -6.63
C MET A 42 -2.16 16.46 -6.78
N LYS A 43 -1.67 17.04 -5.71
CA LYS A 43 -0.37 17.72 -5.73
C LYS A 43 0.74 16.67 -5.86
N ILE A 44 1.82 17.00 -6.57
CA ILE A 44 2.97 16.11 -6.72
C ILE A 44 3.54 15.67 -5.37
N ILE A 45 3.60 16.59 -4.40
CA ILE A 45 4.10 16.26 -3.06
C ILE A 45 3.18 15.25 -2.33
N ASP A 46 1.87 15.37 -2.51
CA ASP A 46 0.91 14.44 -1.90
C ASP A 46 1.02 13.05 -2.55
N PHE A 47 1.24 13.01 -3.87
CA PHE A 47 1.50 11.77 -4.60
C PHE A 47 2.79 11.10 -4.13
N LEU A 48 3.89 11.85 -3.99
CA LEU A 48 5.14 11.32 -3.47
C LEU A 48 4.99 10.81 -2.04
N ASN A 49 4.34 11.59 -1.16
CA ASN A 49 4.06 11.16 0.21
C ASN A 49 3.21 9.90 0.26
N ALA A 50 2.26 9.74 -0.67
CA ALA A 50 1.46 8.53 -0.78
C ALA A 50 2.32 7.31 -1.11
N ILE A 51 3.22 7.41 -2.09
CA ILE A 51 4.18 6.35 -2.45
C ILE A 51 5.11 6.04 -1.28
N PHE A 52 5.61 7.08 -0.58
CA PHE A 52 6.47 6.89 0.60
C PHE A 52 5.75 6.14 1.71
N LYS A 53 4.50 6.49 1.99
CA LYS A 53 3.66 5.76 2.95
C LYS A 53 3.31 4.36 2.48
N MET A 54 3.07 4.15 1.18
CA MET A 54 2.69 2.85 0.64
C MET A 54 3.80 1.82 0.84
N PHE A 55 5.05 2.21 0.59
CA PHE A 55 6.21 1.32 0.63
C PHE A 55 7.15 1.57 1.82
N ASN A 56 6.69 2.31 2.84
CA ASN A 56 7.47 2.66 4.02
C ASN A 56 8.88 3.18 3.66
N LEU A 57 8.90 4.20 2.76
CA LEU A 57 10.13 4.76 2.25
C LEU A 57 10.61 5.95 3.09
N THR A 58 11.91 6.15 3.08
CA THR A 58 12.56 7.38 3.55
C THR A 58 13.45 7.94 2.45
N ALA A 59 13.64 9.26 2.46
CA ALA A 59 14.52 9.94 1.52
C ALA A 59 15.48 10.84 2.28
N TYR A 60 16.73 10.87 1.84
CA TYR A 60 17.76 11.71 2.40
C TYR A 60 18.75 12.14 1.31
N GLU A 61 19.44 13.26 1.56
CA GLU A 61 20.48 13.74 0.67
C GLU A 61 21.80 13.04 0.98
N ARG A 62 22.51 12.60 -0.06
CA ARG A 62 23.85 12.04 0.04
C ARG A 62 24.70 12.39 -1.19
N GLY A 63 25.72 13.18 -0.99
CA GLY A 63 26.65 13.55 -2.07
C GLY A 63 25.99 14.33 -3.20
N GLY A 64 25.04 15.22 -2.90
CA GLY A 64 24.30 16.01 -3.88
C GLY A 64 23.16 15.25 -4.57
N GLN A 65 22.86 14.03 -4.14
CA GLN A 65 21.78 13.20 -4.68
C GLN A 65 20.74 12.87 -3.62
N ILE A 66 19.47 12.77 -4.04
CA ILE A 66 18.41 12.27 -3.18
C ILE A 66 18.41 10.74 -3.29
N VAL A 67 18.65 10.08 -2.17
CA VAL A 67 18.60 8.62 -2.05
C VAL A 67 17.28 8.22 -1.41
N VAL A 68 16.55 7.30 -2.03
CA VAL A 68 15.29 6.75 -1.52
C VAL A 68 15.49 5.28 -1.19
N ARG A 69 15.08 4.86 0.01
CA ARG A 69 15.17 3.46 0.48
C ARG A 69 13.96 3.10 1.33
N THR A 70 13.70 1.81 1.48
CA THR A 70 12.79 1.35 2.52
C THR A 70 13.37 1.66 3.89
N LEU A 71 12.53 1.95 4.87
CA LEU A 71 12.97 2.29 6.21
C LEU A 71 13.81 1.17 6.85
N GLN A 72 13.46 -0.08 6.57
CA GLN A 72 14.24 -1.24 7.00
C GLN A 72 15.66 -1.24 6.41
N SER A 73 15.80 -1.03 5.10
CA SER A 73 17.12 -1.01 4.46
C SER A 73 17.94 0.23 4.85
N PHE A 74 17.27 1.32 5.21
CA PHE A 74 17.92 2.52 5.74
C PHE A 74 18.61 2.21 7.08
N TYR A 75 17.89 1.67 8.06
CA TYR A 75 18.51 1.32 9.35
C TYR A 75 19.50 0.15 9.27
N ALA A 76 19.31 -0.78 8.33
CA ALA A 76 20.26 -1.88 8.12
C ALA A 76 21.62 -1.43 7.56
N ALA A 77 21.70 -0.23 6.98
CA ALA A 77 22.93 0.34 6.41
C ALA A 77 23.75 1.16 7.41
N GLY A 78 23.25 1.36 8.63
CA GLY A 78 23.89 2.18 9.66
C GLY A 78 25.15 1.54 10.22
N SER A 79 26.05 2.41 10.70
CA SER A 79 27.25 2.05 11.44
C SER A 79 26.99 2.06 12.95
N TYR A 80 27.94 1.57 13.74
CA TYR A 80 27.83 1.57 15.19
C TYR A 80 28.82 2.57 15.78
N PHE A 81 28.34 3.41 16.71
CA PHE A 81 29.14 4.35 17.48
C PHE A 81 28.96 4.09 18.98
N ASP A 82 30.03 3.71 19.65
CA ASP A 82 30.02 3.63 21.12
C ASP A 82 30.19 5.04 21.69
N ILE A 83 29.15 5.50 22.37
CA ILE A 83 29.11 6.81 23.02
C ILE A 83 29.09 6.73 24.54
N THR A 84 29.30 5.53 25.11
CA THR A 84 29.18 5.26 26.53
C THR A 84 30.00 6.22 27.40
N GLU A 85 31.24 6.51 27.01
CA GLU A 85 32.17 7.38 27.77
C GLU A 85 31.78 8.86 27.73
N TYR A 86 30.96 9.28 26.76
CA TYR A 86 30.56 10.68 26.57
C TYR A 86 29.21 11.00 27.20
N VAL A 87 28.47 9.99 27.68
CA VAL A 87 27.11 10.15 28.23
C VAL A 87 27.17 10.48 29.71
N ASP A 88 26.46 11.53 30.11
CA ASP A 88 26.21 11.83 31.54
C ASP A 88 25.01 11.02 32.05
N MET A 89 25.30 9.86 32.62
CA MET A 89 24.27 8.98 33.18
C MET A 89 23.52 9.58 34.37
N SER A 90 24.07 10.61 35.04
CA SER A 90 23.41 11.28 36.17
C SER A 90 22.18 12.08 35.73
N GLN A 91 22.13 12.46 34.47
CA GLN A 91 21.02 13.20 33.84
C GLN A 91 20.22 12.31 32.87
N SER A 92 20.33 11.00 33.02
CA SER A 92 19.58 10.07 32.18
C SER A 92 18.17 9.80 32.69
N SER A 93 17.26 9.58 31.77
CA SER A 93 15.91 9.09 32.09
C SER A 93 15.48 8.04 31.08
N VAL A 94 14.75 7.03 31.58
CA VAL A 94 14.17 5.98 30.74
C VAL A 94 12.66 6.03 30.88
N ALA A 95 11.96 6.15 29.77
CA ALA A 95 10.52 6.10 29.72
C ALA A 95 10.05 4.97 28.79
N PRO A 96 8.90 4.36 29.03
CA PRO A 96 8.30 3.48 28.06
C PRO A 96 7.99 4.28 26.77
N SER A 97 8.13 3.66 25.62
CA SER A 97 7.66 4.24 24.36
C SER A 97 6.15 4.41 24.40
N THR A 98 5.64 5.43 23.71
CA THR A 98 4.19 5.57 23.54
C THR A 98 3.72 4.45 22.63
N LEU A 99 2.91 3.56 23.17
CA LEU A 99 2.32 2.47 22.41
C LEU A 99 0.90 2.88 22.00
N PHE A 100 0.55 2.56 20.77
CA PHE A 100 -0.83 2.65 20.28
C PHE A 100 -1.55 1.35 20.62
N LYS A 101 -2.86 1.43 20.86
CA LYS A 101 -3.69 0.24 21.00
C LYS A 101 -3.71 -0.59 19.71
N GLN A 102 -3.76 0.12 18.59
CA GLN A 102 -3.88 -0.47 17.27
C GLN A 102 -3.29 0.50 16.24
N ILE A 103 -2.72 -0.06 15.19
CA ILE A 103 -2.27 0.69 14.00
C ILE A 103 -3.06 0.15 12.81
N ASP A 104 -3.80 1.04 12.15
CA ASP A 104 -4.59 0.71 10.98
C ASP A 104 -3.86 1.17 9.72
N PHE A 105 -3.58 0.22 8.83
CA PHE A 105 -2.99 0.46 7.52
C PHE A 105 -4.09 0.37 6.47
N LYS A 106 -4.40 1.49 5.82
CA LYS A 106 -5.55 1.57 4.93
C LYS A 106 -5.37 2.55 3.79
N TYR A 107 -6.19 2.39 2.77
CA TYR A 107 -6.36 3.37 1.71
C TYR A 107 -7.43 4.39 2.09
N GLN A 108 -7.28 5.62 1.59
CA GLN A 108 -8.25 6.68 1.86
C GLN A 108 -9.51 6.51 1.01
N GLY A 109 -9.37 6.13 -0.26
CA GLY A 109 -10.47 5.96 -1.19
C GLY A 109 -10.88 4.48 -1.28
N LEU A 110 -12.04 4.15 -0.74
CA LEU A 110 -12.68 2.84 -0.78
C LEU A 110 -14.14 2.97 -1.22
N GLY A 111 -14.40 3.97 -2.09
CA GLY A 111 -15.73 4.34 -2.52
C GLY A 111 -16.29 3.51 -3.69
N THR A 112 -15.51 2.59 -4.28
CA THR A 112 -15.99 1.75 -5.38
C THR A 112 -17.02 0.73 -4.90
N LEU A 113 -17.94 0.33 -5.77
CA LEU A 113 -19.09 -0.51 -5.43
C LEU A 113 -18.68 -1.81 -4.72
N LEU A 114 -17.68 -2.52 -5.22
CA LEU A 114 -17.26 -3.80 -4.63
C LEU A 114 -16.56 -3.62 -3.28
N ALA A 115 -15.82 -2.53 -3.09
CA ALA A 115 -15.19 -2.22 -1.81
C ALA A 115 -16.26 -1.84 -0.75
N GLN A 116 -17.27 -1.07 -1.13
CA GLN A 116 -18.41 -0.77 -0.26
C GLN A 116 -19.21 -2.03 0.12
N ASN A 117 -19.49 -2.89 -0.83
CA ASN A 117 -20.18 -4.15 -0.59
C ASN A 117 -19.38 -5.05 0.38
N HIS A 118 -18.06 -5.11 0.23
CA HIS A 118 -17.20 -5.83 1.18
C HIS A 118 -17.34 -5.28 2.59
N LYS A 119 -17.30 -3.94 2.75
CA LYS A 119 -17.47 -3.29 4.05
C LYS A 119 -18.85 -3.58 4.67
N GLU A 120 -19.92 -3.56 3.87
CA GLU A 120 -21.26 -3.88 4.34
C GLU A 120 -21.39 -5.33 4.80
N GLN A 121 -20.78 -6.28 4.09
CA GLN A 121 -20.84 -7.69 4.41
C GLN A 121 -19.97 -8.09 5.60
N PHE A 122 -18.77 -7.55 5.70
CA PHE A 122 -17.77 -8.00 6.67
C PHE A 122 -17.49 -6.99 7.79
N ASN A 123 -18.10 -5.81 7.73
CA ASN A 123 -17.82 -4.69 8.63
C ASN A 123 -16.33 -4.33 8.72
N LEU A 124 -15.61 -4.53 7.62
CA LEU A 124 -14.16 -4.29 7.49
C LEU A 124 -13.88 -3.59 6.17
N ASP A 125 -13.06 -2.57 6.19
CA ASP A 125 -12.61 -1.90 4.98
C ASP A 125 -11.73 -2.84 4.12
N TRP A 126 -11.93 -2.82 2.81
CA TRP A 126 -11.17 -3.65 1.88
C TRP A 126 -9.66 -3.38 2.00
N ALA A 127 -8.87 -4.45 1.96
CA ALA A 127 -7.40 -4.41 1.97
C ALA A 127 -6.75 -3.73 3.20
N THR A 128 -7.51 -3.49 4.26
CA THR A 128 -7.02 -2.88 5.50
C THR A 128 -6.35 -3.92 6.39
N GLU A 129 -5.13 -3.63 6.88
CA GLU A 129 -4.50 -4.41 7.94
C GLU A 129 -4.59 -3.67 9.26
N GLN A 130 -4.94 -4.39 10.31
CA GLN A 130 -5.07 -3.89 11.67
C GLN A 130 -4.05 -4.60 12.56
N TYR A 131 -2.96 -3.91 12.84
CA TYR A 131 -1.96 -4.41 13.77
C TYR A 131 -2.33 -3.99 15.18
N ALA A 132 -2.82 -4.92 15.98
CA ALA A 132 -3.18 -4.69 17.37
C ALA A 132 -2.08 -5.22 18.29
N LEU A 133 -1.64 -4.39 19.23
CA LEU A 133 -0.86 -4.85 20.38
C LEU A 133 -1.78 -5.56 21.38
N ASP A 134 -1.18 -6.37 22.26
CA ASP A 134 -1.90 -7.13 23.27
C ASP A 134 -2.94 -6.25 24.01
N ALA A 135 -4.11 -6.79 24.27
CA ALA A 135 -5.30 -6.11 24.81
C ALA A 135 -5.12 -5.32 26.13
N LYS A 136 -3.92 -5.35 26.70
CA LYS A 136 -3.54 -4.60 27.90
C LYS A 136 -3.26 -3.11 27.68
N TYR A 137 -3.09 -2.71 26.40
CA TYR A 137 -2.79 -1.30 26.10
C TYR A 137 -4.07 -0.55 25.77
N ASP A 138 -4.45 0.31 26.70
CA ASP A 138 -5.55 1.25 26.52
C ASP A 138 -4.98 2.54 25.92
N GLY A 139 -5.08 2.66 24.61
CA GLY A 139 -4.50 3.78 23.85
C GLY A 139 -5.32 4.13 22.62
N ILE A 140 -4.87 5.16 21.91
CA ILE A 140 -5.48 5.58 20.65
C ILE A 140 -5.08 4.64 19.51
N THR A 141 -5.93 4.56 18.49
CA THR A 141 -5.58 3.99 17.19
C THR A 141 -4.75 4.98 16.40
N TYR A 142 -3.69 4.52 15.76
CA TYR A 142 -2.89 5.28 14.82
C TYR A 142 -3.17 4.84 13.40
N ASP A 143 -3.48 5.80 12.52
CA ASP A 143 -3.83 5.51 11.13
C ASP A 143 -2.66 5.79 10.19
N VAL A 144 -2.23 4.78 9.46
CA VAL A 144 -1.36 4.89 8.29
C VAL A 144 -2.24 4.87 7.05
N THR A 145 -2.70 6.05 6.64
CA THR A 145 -3.62 6.19 5.52
C THR A 145 -2.88 6.61 4.25
N VAL A 146 -3.02 5.82 3.18
CA VAL A 146 -2.50 6.12 1.85
C VAL A 146 -3.57 6.86 1.05
N PRO A 147 -3.30 8.09 0.54
CA PRO A 147 -4.29 8.91 -0.14
C PRO A 147 -4.49 8.51 -1.61
N PHE A 148 -4.68 7.22 -1.86
CA PHE A 148 -5.05 6.65 -3.14
C PHE A 148 -6.43 6.00 -3.05
N GLU A 149 -7.08 5.86 -4.20
CA GLU A 149 -8.21 4.96 -4.36
C GLU A 149 -7.71 3.53 -4.38
N HIS A 150 -8.47 2.61 -3.80
CA HIS A 150 -8.15 1.20 -3.86
C HIS A 150 -9.39 0.39 -4.28
N MET A 151 -9.28 -0.27 -5.41
CA MET A 151 -10.39 -0.99 -6.01
C MET A 151 -10.33 -2.48 -5.64
N LYS A 152 -11.46 -3.03 -5.18
CA LYS A 152 -11.62 -4.48 -5.14
C LYS A 152 -11.91 -4.99 -6.55
N TYR A 153 -11.10 -5.95 -7.00
CA TYR A 153 -11.33 -6.65 -8.25
C TYR A 153 -11.87 -8.05 -7.98
N GLU A 154 -12.75 -8.53 -8.86
CA GLU A 154 -13.20 -9.92 -8.86
C GLU A 154 -12.61 -10.65 -10.06
N ARG A 155 -12.27 -11.91 -9.89
CA ARG A 155 -11.78 -12.76 -10.95
C ARG A 155 -12.94 -13.42 -11.67
N LEU A 156 -12.90 -13.40 -13.00
CA LEU A 156 -13.88 -14.09 -13.82
C LEU A 156 -13.57 -15.58 -13.80
N ARG A 157 -14.61 -16.39 -13.73
CA ARG A 157 -14.51 -17.84 -13.78
C ARG A 157 -14.62 -18.33 -15.22
N ASP A 158 -13.72 -19.20 -15.63
CA ASP A 158 -13.86 -19.91 -16.90
C ASP A 158 -14.97 -20.98 -16.76
N GLN A 159 -15.99 -20.86 -17.59
CA GLN A 159 -17.12 -21.81 -17.56
C GLN A 159 -16.77 -23.20 -18.10
N VAL A 160 -15.75 -23.33 -18.93
CA VAL A 160 -15.35 -24.60 -19.52
C VAL A 160 -14.54 -25.44 -18.54
N THR A 161 -13.55 -24.84 -17.92
CA THR A 161 -12.65 -25.53 -16.98
C THR A 161 -13.12 -25.42 -15.54
N ASN A 162 -14.13 -24.58 -15.26
CA ASN A 162 -14.59 -24.22 -13.93
C ASN A 162 -13.50 -23.62 -13.04
N GLY A 163 -12.39 -23.23 -13.64
CA GLY A 163 -11.24 -22.57 -12.99
C GLY A 163 -11.33 -21.06 -12.99
N LEU A 164 -10.55 -20.41 -12.14
CA LEU A 164 -10.40 -18.97 -12.20
C LEU A 164 -9.54 -18.57 -13.39
N THR A 165 -9.97 -17.53 -14.09
CA THR A 165 -9.16 -16.90 -15.12
C THR A 165 -8.23 -15.86 -14.50
N THR A 166 -7.22 -15.44 -15.27
CA THR A 166 -6.39 -14.28 -14.90
C THR A 166 -7.12 -12.95 -15.12
N VAL A 167 -8.30 -12.98 -15.72
CA VAL A 167 -9.09 -11.78 -15.99
C VAL A 167 -9.75 -11.30 -14.70
N GLN A 168 -9.45 -10.07 -14.34
CA GLN A 168 -10.06 -9.38 -13.20
C GLN A 168 -10.94 -8.24 -13.71
N TRP A 169 -11.96 -7.91 -12.96
CA TRP A 169 -12.84 -6.79 -13.24
C TRP A 169 -13.22 -6.06 -11.94
N GLY A 170 -13.61 -4.82 -12.07
CA GLY A 170 -14.07 -4.00 -10.96
C GLY A 170 -15.05 -2.94 -11.46
N TRP A 171 -15.78 -2.34 -10.54
CA TRP A 171 -16.80 -1.35 -10.84
C TRP A 171 -16.37 0.04 -10.36
N MET A 172 -16.10 0.92 -11.32
CA MET A 172 -15.84 2.36 -11.07
C MET A 172 -17.14 3.15 -11.10
N VAL A 173 -18.11 2.78 -10.26
CA VAL A 173 -19.39 3.46 -10.15
C VAL A 173 -19.69 3.77 -8.69
N ASP A 174 -20.32 4.90 -8.45
CA ASP A 174 -20.76 5.34 -7.13
C ASP A 174 -21.97 4.49 -6.67
N LYS A 175 -22.91 4.25 -7.57
CA LYS A 175 -24.10 3.45 -7.30
C LYS A 175 -24.68 2.89 -8.60
N VAL A 176 -25.44 1.84 -8.48
CA VAL A 176 -26.25 1.32 -9.57
C VAL A 176 -27.66 1.95 -9.49
N ASN A 177 -28.08 2.57 -10.57
CA ASN A 177 -29.42 3.16 -10.68
C ASN A 177 -30.49 2.07 -10.90
N THR A 178 -31.75 2.43 -10.75
CA THR A 178 -32.89 1.49 -10.90
C THR A 178 -33.02 0.92 -12.33
N ASP A 179 -32.50 1.60 -13.33
CA ASP A 179 -32.46 1.14 -14.73
C ASP A 179 -31.24 0.25 -15.03
N GLY A 180 -30.40 -0.05 -14.03
CA GLY A 180 -29.18 -0.84 -14.17
C GLY A 180 -27.97 -0.03 -14.67
N SER A 181 -28.09 1.26 -14.90
CA SER A 181 -26.97 2.13 -15.21
C SER A 181 -26.15 2.45 -13.96
N GLY A 182 -24.85 2.72 -14.12
CA GLY A 182 -23.99 3.18 -13.04
C GLY A 182 -23.87 4.70 -13.03
N SER A 183 -23.80 5.29 -11.84
CA SER A 183 -23.38 6.67 -11.70
C SER A 183 -21.85 6.74 -11.81
N PRO A 184 -21.27 7.68 -12.57
CA PRO A 184 -19.82 7.84 -12.62
C PRO A 184 -19.24 8.09 -11.24
N TYR A 185 -18.15 7.41 -10.94
CA TYR A 185 -17.37 7.62 -9.73
C TYR A 185 -16.00 8.20 -10.10
N ILE A 186 -15.70 9.36 -9.58
CA ILE A 186 -14.38 10.00 -9.71
C ILE A 186 -13.75 10.01 -8.32
N GLY A 187 -12.88 9.05 -8.09
CA GLY A 187 -12.19 8.87 -6.82
C GLY A 187 -10.83 9.55 -6.79
N LEU A 188 -9.99 9.06 -5.91
CA LEU A 188 -8.58 9.41 -5.83
C LEU A 188 -7.78 8.67 -6.93
N PRO A 189 -6.50 9.02 -7.18
CA PRO A 189 -5.66 8.26 -8.09
C PRO A 189 -5.61 6.79 -7.70
N LEU A 190 -5.75 5.90 -8.68
CA LEU A 190 -5.77 4.45 -8.49
C LEU A 190 -4.40 3.86 -8.89
N VAL A 191 -3.87 3.00 -8.03
CA VAL A 191 -2.65 2.22 -8.30
C VAL A 191 -3.02 0.75 -8.49
N PHE A 192 -2.47 0.11 -9.53
CA PHE A 192 -2.68 -1.31 -9.82
C PHE A 192 -1.50 -1.89 -10.62
N TYR A 193 -1.37 -3.19 -10.63
CA TYR A 193 -0.47 -3.91 -11.53
C TYR A 193 -1.16 -4.14 -12.89
N PRO A 194 -0.56 -3.75 -14.02
CA PRO A 194 -1.03 -4.17 -15.33
C PRO A 194 -0.57 -5.61 -15.61
N VAL A 195 -1.46 -6.57 -15.43
CA VAL A 195 -1.17 -7.99 -15.69
C VAL A 195 -1.53 -8.34 -17.11
N SER A 196 -0.58 -8.91 -17.86
CA SER A 196 -0.83 -9.38 -19.22
C SER A 196 -1.63 -10.68 -19.17
N SER A 197 -2.73 -10.72 -19.90
CA SER A 197 -3.53 -11.91 -20.09
C SER A 197 -3.40 -12.41 -21.53
N THR A 198 -3.14 -13.71 -21.69
CA THR A 198 -3.09 -14.40 -22.97
C THR A 198 -3.93 -15.67 -22.89
N GLY A 199 -4.50 -16.06 -24.01
CA GLY A 199 -5.29 -17.30 -24.09
C GLY A 199 -6.80 -17.17 -23.89
N ASN A 200 -7.27 -16.06 -23.30
CA ASN A 200 -8.69 -15.73 -23.24
C ASN A 200 -8.96 -14.61 -24.23
N ASN A 201 -9.70 -14.89 -25.27
CA ASN A 201 -10.00 -13.89 -26.30
C ASN A 201 -11.07 -12.93 -25.80
N ILE A 202 -10.78 -11.61 -25.93
CA ILE A 202 -11.82 -10.58 -25.83
C ILE A 202 -12.33 -10.30 -27.24
N TYR A 203 -13.64 -10.29 -27.40
CA TYR A 203 -14.32 -9.97 -28.65
C TYR A 203 -14.90 -8.59 -28.57
N ILE A 204 -14.44 -7.69 -29.45
CA ILE A 204 -15.01 -6.35 -29.58
C ILE A 204 -15.85 -6.34 -30.84
N TYR A 205 -17.12 -6.00 -30.70
CA TYR A 205 -18.03 -5.88 -31.80
C TYR A 205 -18.08 -4.41 -32.29
N ASN A 206 -17.72 -4.18 -33.54
CA ASN A 206 -17.69 -2.84 -34.12
C ASN A 206 -18.92 -2.54 -35.01
N GLY A 207 -20.04 -3.22 -34.75
CA GLY A 207 -21.30 -3.05 -35.49
C GLY A 207 -21.47 -3.99 -36.69
N SER A 208 -20.40 -4.49 -37.29
CA SER A 208 -20.46 -5.40 -38.46
C SER A 208 -19.54 -6.60 -38.33
N THR A 209 -18.41 -6.45 -37.71
CA THR A 209 -17.40 -7.47 -37.57
C THR A 209 -17.02 -7.62 -36.08
N ARG A 210 -16.50 -8.78 -35.77
CA ARG A 210 -16.02 -9.12 -34.45
C ARG A 210 -14.49 -9.11 -34.46
N ASP A 211 -13.90 -8.14 -33.82
CA ASP A 211 -12.46 -8.04 -33.65
C ASP A 211 -12.04 -8.89 -32.45
N VAL A 212 -10.97 -9.64 -32.58
CA VAL A 212 -10.46 -10.53 -31.52
C VAL A 212 -9.17 -9.96 -30.95
N ILE A 213 -9.19 -9.67 -29.65
CA ILE A 213 -7.99 -9.29 -28.93
C ILE A 213 -7.52 -10.51 -28.14
N THR A 214 -6.33 -10.98 -28.47
CA THR A 214 -5.74 -12.20 -27.90
C THR A 214 -4.75 -11.91 -26.77
N THR A 215 -4.26 -10.69 -26.68
CA THR A 215 -3.36 -10.21 -25.62
C THR A 215 -3.81 -8.86 -25.14
N TYR A 216 -4.00 -8.71 -23.87
CA TYR A 216 -4.46 -7.46 -23.24
C TYR A 216 -3.93 -7.37 -21.83
N PHE A 217 -3.98 -6.17 -21.26
CA PHE A 217 -3.65 -5.94 -19.86
C PHE A 217 -4.93 -5.78 -19.05
N VAL A 218 -4.92 -6.40 -17.87
CA VAL A 218 -5.99 -6.23 -16.87
C VAL A 218 -5.40 -5.62 -15.61
N PRO A 219 -6.14 -4.75 -14.92
CA PRO A 219 -5.70 -4.25 -13.62
C PRO A 219 -5.79 -5.35 -12.56
N SER A 220 -4.82 -5.37 -11.66
CA SER A 220 -4.78 -6.32 -10.57
C SER A 220 -4.14 -5.70 -9.32
N ASN A 221 -4.60 -6.11 -8.13
CA ASN A 221 -3.96 -5.76 -6.87
C ASN A 221 -2.77 -6.67 -6.55
N SER A 222 -2.68 -7.81 -7.21
CA SER A 222 -1.60 -8.77 -7.00
C SER A 222 -1.01 -9.23 -8.32
N VAL A 223 0.25 -9.62 -8.28
CA VAL A 223 0.97 -10.22 -9.40
C VAL A 223 1.89 -11.32 -8.89
N ASP A 224 1.95 -12.43 -9.61
CA ASP A 224 2.90 -13.49 -9.30
C ASP A 224 4.33 -13.00 -9.53
N LYS A 225 5.19 -13.20 -8.55
CA LYS A 225 6.64 -13.01 -8.73
C LYS A 225 7.15 -14.06 -9.71
N VAL A 226 8.23 -13.77 -10.40
CA VAL A 226 8.84 -14.61 -11.45
C VAL A 226 9.15 -16.06 -11.00
N SER A 227 9.27 -16.29 -9.71
CA SER A 227 9.35 -17.62 -9.10
C SER A 227 8.00 -18.02 -8.52
N ALA A 228 7.08 -18.47 -9.27
CA ALA A 228 5.73 -19.01 -9.00
C ALA A 228 5.29 -19.35 -7.54
N THR A 229 6.13 -19.17 -6.54
CA THR A 229 5.86 -19.44 -5.12
C THR A 229 5.52 -18.21 -4.30
N ASN A 230 5.79 -17.01 -4.83
CA ASN A 230 5.54 -15.74 -4.12
C ASN A 230 4.77 -14.78 -5.01
N SER A 231 3.77 -14.13 -4.45
CA SER A 231 3.06 -13.02 -5.06
C SER A 231 3.55 -11.67 -4.49
N SER A 232 3.32 -10.59 -5.20
CA SER A 232 3.38 -9.23 -4.66
C SER A 232 1.97 -8.66 -4.66
N ASN A 233 1.57 -8.08 -3.57
CA ASN A 233 0.22 -7.56 -3.38
C ASN A 233 0.30 -6.10 -2.90
N ILE A 234 -0.46 -5.20 -3.54
CA ILE A 234 -0.60 -3.82 -3.09
C ILE A 234 -1.66 -3.63 -2.00
N ASN A 235 -2.33 -4.68 -1.57
CA ASN A 235 -3.17 -4.66 -0.38
C ASN A 235 -2.30 -4.62 0.88
N PHE A 236 -2.75 -3.98 1.93
CA PHE A 236 -2.10 -4.11 3.24
C PHE A 236 -2.39 -5.45 3.90
N LYS A 237 -3.55 -6.04 3.65
CA LYS A 237 -3.95 -7.37 4.13
C LYS A 237 -4.00 -8.37 2.99
N ALA A 238 -3.61 -9.61 3.29
CA ALA A 238 -3.68 -10.69 2.31
C ALA A 238 -5.09 -10.87 1.75
N GLU A 239 -5.18 -10.97 0.43
CA GLU A 239 -6.41 -11.23 -0.29
C GLU A 239 -6.67 -12.75 -0.31
N LEU A 240 -7.82 -13.15 0.20
CA LEU A 240 -8.28 -14.52 0.08
C LEU A 240 -9.07 -14.68 -1.23
N ASN A 241 -8.65 -15.64 -2.05
CA ASN A 241 -9.45 -16.05 -3.19
C ASN A 241 -10.65 -16.89 -2.69
N GLU A 242 -11.83 -16.31 -2.74
CA GLU A 242 -13.07 -16.92 -2.22
C GLU A 242 -13.43 -18.24 -2.92
N TYR A 243 -12.99 -18.43 -4.17
CA TYR A 243 -13.37 -19.60 -4.97
C TYR A 243 -12.43 -20.79 -4.78
N GLU A 244 -11.16 -20.54 -4.53
CA GLU A 244 -10.12 -21.59 -4.44
C GLU A 244 -9.44 -21.66 -3.08
N GLY A 245 -9.72 -20.72 -2.19
CA GLY A 245 -9.09 -20.64 -0.88
C GLY A 245 -7.61 -20.29 -0.92
N VAL A 246 -7.12 -19.78 -2.05
CA VAL A 246 -5.73 -19.35 -2.19
C VAL A 246 -5.54 -17.99 -1.54
N ILE A 247 -4.48 -17.86 -0.73
CA ILE A 247 -4.09 -16.61 -0.10
C ILE A 247 -2.97 -15.99 -0.95
N TYR A 248 -3.17 -14.73 -1.37
CA TYR A 248 -2.14 -13.94 -2.05
C TYR A 248 -1.33 -13.19 -1.01
N GLU A 249 -0.18 -13.76 -0.67
CA GLU A 249 0.78 -13.22 0.30
C GLU A 249 1.62 -12.08 -0.31
N GLY A 250 2.59 -11.57 0.44
CA GLY A 250 3.47 -10.50 -0.01
C GLY A 250 2.78 -9.15 -0.01
N THR A 251 1.99 -8.90 1.02
CA THR A 251 1.26 -7.65 1.22
C THR A 251 2.20 -6.48 1.51
N LEU A 252 1.69 -5.26 1.38
CA LEU A 252 2.47 -4.07 1.76
C LEU A 252 2.86 -4.08 3.24
N PHE A 253 1.98 -4.60 4.11
CA PHE A 253 2.30 -4.71 5.52
C PHE A 253 3.44 -5.70 5.75
N ASP A 254 3.34 -6.91 5.23
CA ASP A 254 4.34 -7.96 5.45
C ASP A 254 5.72 -7.59 4.89
N GLU A 255 5.76 -7.03 3.68
CA GLU A 255 7.01 -6.73 2.98
C GLU A 255 7.71 -5.45 3.51
N TYR A 256 6.96 -4.43 3.95
CA TYR A 256 7.52 -3.11 4.21
C TYR A 256 7.34 -2.60 5.65
N TYR A 257 6.40 -3.15 6.40
CA TYR A 257 6.03 -2.62 7.71
C TYR A 257 6.25 -3.58 8.87
N SER A 258 5.96 -4.88 8.72
CA SER A 258 5.89 -5.83 9.83
C SER A 258 7.13 -5.80 10.72
N SER A 259 8.31 -5.97 10.15
CA SER A 259 9.55 -6.04 10.93
C SER A 259 9.89 -4.70 11.63
N TYR A 260 9.58 -3.56 10.98
CA TYR A 260 9.75 -2.25 11.59
C TYR A 260 8.79 -2.05 12.76
N ILE A 261 7.51 -2.33 12.54
CA ILE A 261 6.46 -2.20 13.56
C ILE A 261 6.75 -3.10 14.75
N GLU A 262 7.13 -4.36 14.54
CA GLU A 262 7.52 -5.29 15.61
C GLU A 262 8.70 -4.79 16.42
N SER A 263 9.67 -4.13 15.77
CA SER A 263 10.85 -3.60 16.46
C SER A 263 10.59 -2.32 17.26
N VAL A 264 9.61 -1.50 16.84
CA VAL A 264 9.36 -0.18 17.44
C VAL A 264 8.16 -0.21 18.39
N PHE A 265 7.09 -0.94 18.02
CA PHE A 265 5.86 -1.05 18.81
C PHE A 265 5.85 -2.33 19.66
N ASN A 266 6.90 -2.52 20.41
CA ASN A 266 7.05 -3.63 21.34
C ASN A 266 6.89 -3.12 22.77
N SER A 267 6.26 -3.92 23.63
CA SER A 267 6.08 -3.60 25.06
C SER A 267 7.39 -3.41 25.84
N GLN A 268 8.50 -3.90 25.27
CA GLN A 268 9.86 -3.74 25.82
C GLN A 268 10.58 -2.50 25.28
N THR A 269 9.98 -1.78 24.34
CA THR A 269 10.58 -0.58 23.75
C THR A 269 10.62 0.55 24.79
N ARG A 270 11.79 1.15 24.94
CA ARG A 270 12.07 2.25 25.85
C ARG A 270 12.73 3.40 25.12
N ILE A 271 12.39 4.60 25.54
CA ILE A 271 13.06 5.82 25.11
C ILE A 271 14.05 6.17 26.21
N LEU A 272 15.32 6.16 25.90
CA LEU A 272 16.41 6.62 26.75
C LEU A 272 16.72 8.07 26.37
N LYS A 273 16.59 8.99 27.31
CA LYS A 273 17.03 10.39 27.17
C LYS A 273 18.29 10.59 27.95
N VAL A 274 19.31 11.11 27.29
CA VAL A 274 20.64 11.35 27.88
C VAL A 274 21.19 12.70 27.42
N SER A 275 22.01 13.29 28.29
CA SER A 275 22.92 14.35 27.91
C SER A 275 24.30 13.76 27.63
N ALA A 276 24.97 14.23 26.60
CA ALA A 276 26.32 13.77 26.25
C ALA A 276 27.18 14.92 25.74
N TYR A 277 28.50 14.79 25.90
CA TYR A 277 29.51 15.66 25.29
C TYR A 277 30.21 14.88 24.18
N LEU A 278 29.58 14.87 23.01
CA LEU A 278 30.08 14.10 21.88
C LEU A 278 31.30 14.77 21.25
N PRO A 279 32.35 13.98 20.93
CA PRO A 279 33.49 14.50 20.18
C PRO A 279 33.07 15.03 18.80
N ILE A 280 33.76 16.04 18.31
CA ILE A 280 33.52 16.63 16.98
C ILE A 280 33.51 15.53 15.90
N LYS A 281 34.40 14.54 16.02
CA LYS A 281 34.46 13.41 15.10
C LYS A 281 33.11 12.69 15.00
N ILE A 282 32.50 12.33 16.12
CA ILE A 282 31.17 11.67 16.12
C ILE A 282 30.11 12.61 15.55
N LEU A 283 30.09 13.88 15.97
CA LEU A 283 29.14 14.88 15.51
C LEU A 283 29.17 15.13 14.00
N THR A 284 30.30 14.92 13.36
CA THR A 284 30.51 15.13 11.91
C THR A 284 30.32 13.85 11.09
N GLU A 285 30.47 12.67 11.71
CA GLU A 285 30.46 11.39 11.02
C GLU A 285 29.12 10.63 11.16
N TYR A 286 28.40 10.81 12.29
CA TYR A 286 27.17 10.08 12.52
C TYR A 286 26.07 10.45 11.50
N LYS A 287 25.22 9.50 11.22
CA LYS A 287 24.05 9.63 10.35
C LYS A 287 22.80 9.15 11.06
N PRO A 288 21.62 9.58 10.62
CA PRO A 288 20.36 9.18 11.25
C PRO A 288 20.08 7.66 11.27
N GLU A 289 20.68 6.92 10.32
CA GLU A 289 20.59 5.45 10.24
C GLU A 289 21.47 4.71 11.23
N ASP A 290 22.44 5.39 11.86
CA ASP A 290 23.43 4.75 12.71
C ASP A 290 22.82 4.30 14.05
N THR A 291 23.52 3.35 14.68
CA THR A 291 23.19 2.81 15.99
C THR A 291 24.18 3.35 17.02
N PHE A 292 23.67 3.96 18.07
CA PHE A 292 24.47 4.34 19.22
C PHE A 292 24.50 3.22 20.24
N ILE A 293 25.70 2.92 20.74
CA ILE A 293 25.93 1.99 21.84
C ILE A 293 26.09 2.79 23.13
N VAL A 294 25.30 2.46 24.15
CA VAL A 294 25.39 3.00 25.50
C VAL A 294 25.36 1.83 26.48
N SER A 295 26.43 1.65 27.26
CA SER A 295 26.55 0.56 28.24
C SER A 295 26.23 -0.82 27.64
N ASP A 296 26.88 -1.16 26.53
CA ASP A 296 26.78 -2.43 25.77
C ASP A 296 25.40 -2.72 25.15
N ARG A 297 24.54 -1.71 25.06
CA ARG A 297 23.23 -1.83 24.40
C ARG A 297 23.16 -0.94 23.17
N GLY A 298 22.60 -1.46 22.10
CA GLY A 298 22.35 -0.73 20.86
C GLY A 298 21.03 0.04 20.91
N TYR A 299 21.07 1.25 20.36
CA TYR A 299 19.92 2.15 20.28
C TYR A 299 19.83 2.80 18.91
N LYS A 300 18.63 2.91 18.37
CA LYS A 300 18.34 3.78 17.23
C LYS A 300 18.23 5.22 17.69
N ILE A 301 18.73 6.12 16.86
CA ILE A 301 18.66 7.56 17.13
C ILE A 301 17.24 8.05 16.84
N ASN A 302 16.57 8.61 17.86
CA ASN A 302 15.26 9.26 17.69
C ASN A 302 15.44 10.76 17.43
N SER A 303 16.25 11.42 18.26
CA SER A 303 16.60 12.83 18.06
C SER A 303 17.93 13.15 18.71
N ILE A 304 18.64 14.12 18.12
CA ILE A 304 19.83 14.73 18.70
C ILE A 304 19.73 16.24 18.53
N SER A 305 19.92 16.95 19.61
CA SER A 305 20.05 18.40 19.62
C SER A 305 21.37 18.79 20.26
N THR A 306 22.25 19.42 19.52
CA THR A 306 23.59 19.78 20.00
C THR A 306 23.75 21.30 20.08
N ASP A 307 24.13 21.80 21.23
CA ASP A 307 24.63 23.16 21.39
C ASP A 307 26.09 23.20 20.95
N ILE A 308 26.33 23.80 19.81
CA ILE A 308 27.67 23.88 19.20
C ILE A 308 28.65 24.72 20.09
N THR A 309 28.12 25.66 20.89
CA THR A 309 28.92 26.52 21.74
C THR A 309 29.50 25.76 22.94
N THR A 310 28.70 24.90 23.53
CA THR A 310 29.09 24.14 24.72
C THR A 310 29.52 22.71 24.39
N GLY A 311 29.19 22.22 23.22
CA GLY A 311 29.39 20.80 22.80
C GLY A 311 28.42 19.85 23.47
N LYS A 312 27.46 20.35 24.27
CA LYS A 312 26.48 19.51 24.95
C LYS A 312 25.38 19.06 23.95
N SER A 313 25.13 17.76 23.93
CA SER A 313 24.07 17.14 23.13
C SER A 313 23.00 16.55 24.03
N GLU A 314 21.75 16.88 23.74
CA GLU A 314 20.58 16.19 24.29
C GLU A 314 20.11 15.14 23.28
N ILE A 315 20.08 13.88 23.70
CA ILE A 315 19.89 12.74 22.79
C ILE A 315 18.72 11.90 23.28
N GLU A 316 17.79 11.61 22.37
CA GLU A 316 16.75 10.61 22.59
C GLU A 316 17.04 9.37 21.75
N LEU A 317 17.05 8.23 22.40
CA LEU A 317 17.43 6.94 21.84
C LEU A 317 16.31 5.93 22.06
N ILE A 318 16.04 5.08 21.06
CA ILE A 318 15.09 3.98 21.13
C ILE A 318 15.89 2.68 21.20
N ASN A 319 15.67 1.86 22.24
CA ASN A 319 16.38 0.58 22.34
C ASN A 319 15.98 -0.36 21.18
N ILE A 320 16.95 -1.13 20.72
CA ILE A 320 16.72 -2.24 19.79
C ILE A 320 16.33 -3.46 20.64
N VAL A 321 15.14 -4.01 20.37
CA VAL A 321 14.58 -5.17 21.10
C VAL A 321 14.86 -6.44 20.31
#